data_7b2d55288ef015d235382524ecfca20f
#
_entry.id   7b2d55288ef015d235382524ecfca20f
#
_cell.length_a   1.000
_cell.length_b   1.000
_cell.length_c   1.000
_cell.angle_alpha   90.00
_cell.angle_beta   90.00
_cell.angle_gamma   90.00
#
_symmetry.space_group_name_H-M   'P 1'
#
loop_
_entity.id
_entity.type
_entity.pdbx_description
1 polymer ?
#
loop_
_entity_poly.entity_id
_entity_poly.type
_entity_poly.pdbx_seq_one_letter_code
_entity_poly.pdbx_strand_id
1 'polypeptide(L)'
;NKKKIIILGGGPNRIGQGIEFDYCCCQASFALKEDGFETIMINCNPETVSTDYDTSDRLYFEPLIDEFVYNIILKEKSNGNLLGIIAQFGGQTPIKLAKFLYDNSLPILGTQYSSIDLAEDRDRFRNLLIKLNLKQAESGIAYTYNQAINISNKIGLPLVIRPSYVLGGRAMEIVYEKNQLKEFINEAFKVSEENPILIDKFINNAMEVDVDAISDGKDVYVAGIMQHIEEAGIHSGDSACCLPPISIKENLLRELKIQTRKLALALKVKGFLNIQFAIKKDEIFVIEVNPRASRTVPFVSKANGIPLAKIASRIMAGEKLAKYKLKYQTNKTFAVKEAVFPFNKFPDSDVLLGPEMKSTGEVMGFDNDFGMAYAKSQIAASNSLPTKGLAFLSVKDSHKEEIIDLAKKLLKLNFNLCGTEGTATAIRNKGIKCKKINKVSSGAPHIVDVLNSKKIALVINTGGGKRKHRLSDARALRRATLINKVPYCTNMSTAYACLDAIQSLKNKKLKVKSLQEN
;
A
#
# COMPACT_ATOMS: atom_id res chain seq x y z
N ASN A 1 -15.45 30.68 -25.75
CA ASN A 1 -16.38 29.55 -25.47
C ASN A 1 -15.65 28.23 -25.32
N LYS A 2 -14.73 28.16 -24.35
CA LYS A 2 -14.04 26.90 -24.04
C LYS A 2 -15.02 25.90 -23.40
N LYS A 3 -14.83 24.60 -23.66
CA LYS A 3 -15.51 23.54 -22.90
C LYS A 3 -14.91 23.48 -21.50
N LYS A 4 -15.76 23.31 -20.49
CA LYS A 4 -15.38 23.28 -19.08
C LYS A 4 -15.29 21.85 -18.57
N ILE A 5 -14.33 21.60 -17.69
CA ILE A 5 -14.20 20.33 -16.95
C ILE A 5 -14.02 20.66 -15.47
N ILE A 6 -14.87 20.07 -14.63
CA ILE A 6 -14.75 20.14 -13.18
C ILE A 6 -13.90 18.97 -12.67
N ILE A 7 -12.96 19.25 -11.79
CA ILE A 7 -12.13 18.26 -11.08
C ILE A 7 -12.47 18.35 -9.59
N LEU A 8 -12.92 17.24 -9.02
CA LEU A 8 -13.16 17.15 -7.58
C LEU A 8 -11.87 16.77 -6.86
N GLY A 9 -11.42 17.61 -5.95
CA GLY A 9 -10.22 17.41 -5.14
C GLY A 9 -10.39 16.37 -4.04
N GLY A 10 -9.32 16.15 -3.25
CA GLY A 10 -9.28 15.12 -2.22
C GLY A 10 -9.99 15.51 -0.90
N GLY A 11 -10.27 16.79 -0.69
CA GLY A 11 -10.71 17.27 0.62
C GLY A 11 -9.57 17.26 1.66
N PRO A 12 -9.88 17.14 2.95
CA PRO A 12 -8.87 17.10 4.00
C PRO A 12 -8.01 15.84 3.92
N ASN A 13 -6.71 15.98 4.21
CA ASN A 13 -5.82 14.85 4.33
C ASN A 13 -6.23 13.99 5.54
N ARG A 14 -6.24 12.69 5.35
CA ARG A 14 -6.62 11.70 6.38
C ARG A 14 -5.67 10.51 6.32
N ILE A 15 -5.54 9.77 7.41
CA ILE A 15 -4.90 8.45 7.36
C ILE A 15 -5.68 7.60 6.33
N GLY A 16 -4.97 7.06 5.33
CA GLY A 16 -5.58 6.33 4.22
C GLY A 16 -5.88 7.17 2.96
N GLN A 17 -5.73 8.50 3.00
CA GLN A 17 -5.96 9.40 1.87
C GLN A 17 -5.05 10.63 1.97
N GLY A 18 -3.88 10.59 1.35
CA GLY A 18 -2.87 11.62 1.44
C GLY A 18 -2.73 12.49 0.20
N ILE A 19 -1.61 13.21 0.11
CA ILE A 19 -1.29 14.19 -0.93
C ILE A 19 -1.13 13.57 -2.33
N GLU A 20 -0.97 12.28 -2.45
CA GLU A 20 -0.85 11.56 -3.73
C GLU A 20 -2.07 11.74 -4.65
N PHE A 21 -3.24 11.93 -4.08
CA PHE A 21 -4.46 12.21 -4.84
C PHE A 21 -4.50 13.66 -5.33
N ASP A 22 -3.97 14.59 -4.54
CA ASP A 22 -3.83 15.98 -4.96
C ASP A 22 -2.90 16.13 -6.16
N TYR A 23 -1.78 15.39 -6.17
CA TYR A 23 -0.91 15.28 -7.34
C TYR A 23 -1.69 14.91 -8.61
N CYS A 24 -2.58 13.92 -8.53
CA CYS A 24 -3.38 13.50 -9.68
C CYS A 24 -4.33 14.62 -10.16
N CYS A 25 -4.97 15.32 -9.23
CA CYS A 25 -5.86 16.46 -9.53
C CYS A 25 -5.11 17.61 -10.21
N CYS A 26 -3.94 17.99 -9.69
CA CYS A 26 -3.11 19.03 -10.28
C CYS A 26 -2.64 18.67 -11.70
N GLN A 27 -2.11 17.46 -11.89
CA GLN A 27 -1.64 16.99 -13.19
C GLN A 27 -2.79 16.89 -14.21
N ALA A 28 -4.00 16.54 -13.77
CA ALA A 28 -5.18 16.55 -14.61
C ALA A 28 -5.54 17.98 -15.05
N SER A 29 -5.55 18.94 -14.12
CA SER A 29 -5.83 20.33 -14.44
C SER A 29 -4.84 20.88 -15.45
N PHE A 30 -3.55 20.69 -15.24
CA PHE A 30 -2.51 21.16 -16.17
C PHE A 30 -2.68 20.56 -17.57
N ALA A 31 -2.89 19.24 -17.67
CA ALA A 31 -3.05 18.59 -18.95
C ALA A 31 -4.28 19.07 -19.73
N LEU A 32 -5.39 19.25 -19.05
CA LEU A 32 -6.64 19.71 -19.66
C LEU A 32 -6.55 21.19 -20.07
N LYS A 33 -5.87 22.04 -19.28
CA LYS A 33 -5.56 23.43 -19.69
C LYS A 33 -4.68 23.47 -20.96
N GLU A 34 -3.64 22.62 -21.02
CA GLU A 34 -2.78 22.47 -22.21
C GLU A 34 -3.61 22.11 -23.46
N ASP A 35 -4.68 21.33 -23.31
CA ASP A 35 -5.56 20.89 -24.39
C ASP A 35 -6.71 21.91 -24.69
N GLY A 36 -6.70 23.07 -24.03
CA GLY A 36 -7.62 24.19 -24.29
C GLY A 36 -8.97 24.10 -23.56
N PHE A 37 -9.14 23.20 -22.61
CA PHE A 37 -10.30 23.21 -21.72
C PHE A 37 -10.18 24.30 -20.66
N GLU A 38 -11.31 24.82 -20.18
CA GLU A 38 -11.39 25.62 -18.96
C GLU A 38 -11.52 24.66 -17.77
N THR A 39 -10.53 24.65 -16.89
CA THR A 39 -10.49 23.74 -15.73
C THR A 39 -11.04 24.41 -14.49
N ILE A 40 -11.88 23.68 -13.77
CA ILE A 40 -12.54 24.13 -12.55
C ILE A 40 -12.20 23.14 -11.44
N MET A 41 -11.54 23.62 -10.40
CA MET A 41 -11.21 22.82 -9.23
C MET A 41 -12.22 23.08 -8.11
N ILE A 42 -12.70 22.01 -7.47
CA ILE A 42 -13.49 22.11 -6.23
C ILE A 42 -12.69 21.37 -5.15
N ASN A 43 -12.20 22.07 -4.15
CA ASN A 43 -11.50 21.51 -3.01
C ASN A 43 -11.55 22.45 -1.80
N CYS A 44 -11.42 21.92 -0.59
CA CYS A 44 -11.54 22.68 0.66
C CYS A 44 -10.27 22.61 1.54
N ASN A 45 -9.17 22.09 1.02
CA ASN A 45 -7.94 21.93 1.79
C ASN A 45 -6.89 22.97 1.37
N PRO A 46 -6.60 24.00 2.21
CA PRO A 46 -5.65 25.06 1.87
C PRO A 46 -4.19 24.61 1.81
N GLU A 47 -3.88 23.39 2.28
CA GLU A 47 -2.52 22.86 2.28
C GLU A 47 -2.17 22.11 0.99
N THR A 48 -3.10 22.06 0.02
CA THR A 48 -2.92 21.31 -1.22
C THR A 48 -2.61 22.22 -2.40
N VAL A 49 -1.78 21.73 -3.33
CA VAL A 49 -1.40 22.45 -4.56
C VAL A 49 -2.59 22.62 -5.51
N SER A 50 -3.59 21.74 -5.44
CA SER A 50 -4.84 21.90 -6.22
C SER A 50 -5.61 23.17 -5.88
N THR A 51 -5.38 23.77 -4.71
CA THR A 51 -6.00 25.03 -4.28
C THR A 51 -5.10 26.26 -4.51
N ASP A 52 -3.96 26.10 -5.19
CA ASP A 52 -3.15 27.25 -5.63
C ASP A 52 -3.82 27.98 -6.81
N TYR A 53 -3.64 29.31 -6.88
CA TYR A 53 -4.31 30.19 -7.85
C TYR A 53 -4.08 29.83 -9.31
N ASP A 54 -2.94 29.24 -9.65
CA ASP A 54 -2.50 28.94 -11.00
C ASP A 54 -2.75 27.47 -11.42
N THR A 55 -3.19 26.64 -10.50
CA THR A 55 -3.45 25.22 -10.78
C THR A 55 -4.65 25.03 -11.69
N SER A 56 -5.74 25.79 -11.51
CA SER A 56 -6.95 25.73 -12.34
C SER A 56 -7.34 27.12 -12.86
N ASP A 57 -8.24 27.19 -13.86
CA ASP A 57 -8.77 28.46 -14.33
C ASP A 57 -9.76 29.05 -13.35
N ARG A 58 -10.47 28.20 -12.59
CA ARG A 58 -11.36 28.59 -11.48
C ARG A 58 -11.20 27.63 -10.31
N LEU A 59 -11.12 28.20 -9.12
CA LEU A 59 -11.12 27.47 -7.86
C LEU A 59 -12.38 27.79 -7.07
N TYR A 60 -13.15 26.76 -6.72
CA TYR A 60 -14.20 26.82 -5.71
C TYR A 60 -13.65 26.21 -4.43
N PHE A 61 -13.43 27.05 -3.44
CA PHE A 61 -12.95 26.67 -2.12
C PHE A 61 -14.15 26.30 -1.24
N GLU A 62 -14.73 25.10 -1.51
CA GLU A 62 -15.99 24.69 -0.92
C GLU A 62 -15.94 23.22 -0.48
N PRO A 63 -16.78 22.84 0.51
CA PRO A 63 -16.89 21.45 0.94
C PRO A 63 -17.30 20.50 -0.19
N LEU A 64 -16.70 19.30 -0.21
CA LEU A 64 -17.03 18.24 -1.16
C LEU A 64 -18.24 17.42 -0.68
N ILE A 65 -19.40 18.07 -0.62
CA ILE A 65 -20.70 17.46 -0.29
C ILE A 65 -21.72 17.77 -1.38
N ASP A 66 -22.77 16.97 -1.43
CA ASP A 66 -23.77 16.97 -2.52
C ASP A 66 -24.30 18.37 -2.84
N GLU A 67 -24.74 19.12 -1.85
CA GLU A 67 -25.37 20.41 -2.01
C GLU A 67 -24.44 21.48 -2.63
N PHE A 68 -23.21 21.59 -2.11
CA PHE A 68 -22.26 22.59 -2.60
C PHE A 68 -21.78 22.24 -4.01
N VAL A 69 -21.43 20.98 -4.25
CA VAL A 69 -20.99 20.49 -5.55
C VAL A 69 -22.10 20.66 -6.59
N TYR A 70 -23.36 20.38 -6.24
CA TYR A 70 -24.50 20.58 -7.13
C TYR A 70 -24.69 22.04 -7.54
N ASN A 71 -24.68 22.97 -6.57
CA ASN A 71 -24.83 24.39 -6.83
C ASN A 71 -23.70 24.94 -7.72
N ILE A 72 -22.47 24.49 -7.52
CA ILE A 72 -21.35 24.88 -8.38
C ILE A 72 -21.56 24.34 -9.80
N ILE A 73 -21.98 23.09 -9.96
CA ILE A 73 -22.25 22.50 -11.27
C ILE A 73 -23.34 23.27 -12.01
N LEU A 74 -24.43 23.61 -11.33
CA LEU A 74 -25.51 24.40 -11.93
C LEU A 74 -25.01 25.77 -12.38
N LYS A 75 -24.25 26.46 -11.54
CA LYS A 75 -23.62 27.74 -11.86
C LYS A 75 -22.73 27.65 -13.09
N GLU A 76 -21.88 26.64 -13.18
CA GLU A 76 -20.97 26.47 -14.30
C GLU A 76 -21.67 26.01 -15.59
N LYS A 77 -22.76 25.26 -15.48
CA LYS A 77 -23.63 24.91 -16.62
C LYS A 77 -24.36 26.15 -17.17
N SER A 78 -24.81 27.06 -16.30
CA SER A 78 -25.50 28.30 -16.74
C SER A 78 -24.56 29.29 -17.45
N ASN A 79 -23.25 29.21 -17.14
CA ASN A 79 -22.22 30.12 -17.64
C ASN A 79 -21.38 29.56 -18.79
N GLY A 80 -21.78 28.45 -19.40
CA GLY A 80 -21.02 27.88 -20.53
C GLY A 80 -21.22 26.39 -20.75
N ASN A 81 -20.35 25.80 -21.54
CA ASN A 81 -20.46 24.42 -21.97
C ASN A 81 -19.67 23.48 -21.02
N LEU A 82 -20.33 22.93 -20.01
CA LEU A 82 -19.75 21.92 -19.13
C LEU A 82 -19.70 20.57 -19.82
N LEU A 83 -18.47 20.07 -20.11
CA LEU A 83 -18.25 18.74 -20.68
C LEU A 83 -18.50 17.64 -19.64
N GLY A 84 -18.03 17.82 -18.41
CA GLY A 84 -18.27 16.87 -17.34
C GLY A 84 -17.36 17.05 -16.12
N ILE A 85 -17.43 16.05 -15.24
CA ILE A 85 -16.86 16.07 -13.89
C ILE A 85 -15.94 14.86 -13.70
N ILE A 86 -14.72 15.11 -13.27
CA ILE A 86 -13.76 14.06 -12.87
C ILE A 86 -13.85 13.89 -11.35
N ALA A 87 -14.35 12.73 -10.91
CA ALA A 87 -14.52 12.38 -9.49
C ALA A 87 -13.50 11.31 -9.00
N GLN A 88 -12.66 10.78 -9.87
CA GLN A 88 -11.83 9.59 -9.59
C GLN A 88 -10.38 9.90 -9.24
N PHE A 89 -9.97 11.17 -9.20
CA PHE A 89 -8.59 11.57 -8.95
C PHE A 89 -8.34 11.97 -7.50
N GLY A 90 -9.34 12.53 -6.82
CA GLY A 90 -9.24 12.98 -5.43
C GLY A 90 -9.35 11.87 -4.37
N GLY A 91 -9.27 10.60 -4.75
CA GLY A 91 -9.38 9.47 -3.84
C GLY A 91 -10.82 9.15 -3.42
N GLN A 92 -10.99 8.65 -2.20
CA GLN A 92 -12.28 8.13 -1.74
C GLN A 92 -13.31 9.24 -1.44
N THR A 93 -12.88 10.46 -1.10
CA THR A 93 -13.80 11.57 -0.77
C THR A 93 -14.69 11.93 -1.96
N PRO A 94 -14.14 12.29 -3.15
CA PRO A 94 -14.99 12.63 -4.29
C PRO A 94 -15.65 11.44 -4.94
N ILE A 95 -15.11 10.22 -4.81
CA ILE A 95 -15.72 9.02 -5.40
C ILE A 95 -17.10 8.73 -4.76
N LYS A 96 -17.29 9.07 -3.48
CA LYS A 96 -18.58 8.92 -2.81
C LYS A 96 -19.68 9.79 -3.43
N LEU A 97 -19.31 10.91 -4.08
CA LEU A 97 -20.25 11.75 -4.81
C LEU A 97 -20.70 11.16 -6.16
N ALA A 98 -20.05 10.08 -6.63
CA ALA A 98 -20.37 9.49 -7.93
C ALA A 98 -21.82 9.01 -8.03
N LYS A 99 -22.39 8.48 -6.94
CA LYS A 99 -23.80 8.09 -6.86
C LYS A 99 -24.72 9.30 -7.03
N PHE A 100 -24.47 10.35 -6.26
CA PHE A 100 -25.22 11.59 -6.32
C PHE A 100 -25.17 12.24 -7.72
N LEU A 101 -23.99 12.28 -8.35
CA LEU A 101 -23.82 12.78 -9.71
C LEU A 101 -24.65 11.98 -10.71
N TYR A 102 -24.61 10.65 -10.58
CA TYR A 102 -25.38 9.73 -11.44
C TYR A 102 -26.90 9.91 -11.26
N ASP A 103 -27.39 9.92 -10.02
CA ASP A 103 -28.81 10.06 -9.70
C ASP A 103 -29.39 11.40 -10.21
N ASN A 104 -28.58 12.45 -10.28
CA ASN A 104 -28.95 13.77 -10.80
C ASN A 104 -28.62 13.96 -12.30
N SER A 105 -28.30 12.89 -13.02
CA SER A 105 -27.97 12.93 -14.45
C SER A 105 -26.86 13.94 -14.81
N LEU A 106 -25.88 14.09 -13.91
CA LEU A 106 -24.72 14.95 -14.13
C LEU A 106 -23.60 14.18 -14.86
N PRO A 107 -22.90 14.81 -15.81
CA PRO A 107 -21.98 14.12 -16.70
C PRO A 107 -20.67 13.74 -15.96
N ILE A 108 -20.51 12.47 -15.62
CA ILE A 108 -19.27 11.92 -15.07
C ILE A 108 -18.31 11.61 -16.21
N LEU A 109 -17.11 12.22 -16.19
CA LEU A 109 -16.00 11.85 -17.07
C LEU A 109 -15.22 10.68 -16.46
N GLY A 110 -14.82 9.75 -17.33
CA GLY A 110 -14.08 8.55 -16.88
C GLY A 110 -14.98 7.34 -16.64
N THR A 111 -14.64 6.52 -15.66
CA THR A 111 -15.40 5.31 -15.29
C THR A 111 -16.73 5.71 -14.68
N GLN A 112 -17.81 5.14 -15.18
CA GLN A 112 -19.18 5.47 -14.78
C GLN A 112 -19.52 4.87 -13.40
N TYR A 113 -20.47 5.50 -12.70
CA TYR A 113 -20.92 5.08 -11.38
C TYR A 113 -21.28 3.58 -11.30
N SER A 114 -22.00 3.06 -12.28
CA SER A 114 -22.38 1.63 -12.30
C SER A 114 -21.21 0.66 -12.25
N SER A 115 -20.05 1.05 -12.78
CA SER A 115 -18.83 0.24 -12.73
C SER A 115 -18.07 0.44 -11.43
N ILE A 116 -18.10 1.63 -10.87
CA ILE A 116 -17.54 1.93 -9.54
C ILE A 116 -18.30 1.13 -8.49
N ASP A 117 -19.61 1.22 -8.49
CA ASP A 117 -20.52 0.50 -7.60
C ASP A 117 -20.37 -1.03 -7.73
N LEU A 118 -20.22 -1.55 -8.97
CA LEU A 118 -19.95 -2.97 -9.19
C LEU A 118 -18.62 -3.43 -8.56
N ALA A 119 -17.60 -2.58 -8.57
CA ALA A 119 -16.29 -2.89 -7.98
C ALA A 119 -16.33 -2.82 -6.44
N GLU A 120 -17.16 -1.96 -5.85
CA GLU A 120 -17.32 -1.79 -4.41
C GLU A 120 -18.29 -2.80 -3.78
N ASP A 121 -19.31 -3.26 -4.55
CA ASP A 121 -20.27 -4.27 -4.10
C ASP A 121 -19.64 -5.68 -4.13
N ARG A 122 -19.47 -6.27 -2.95
CA ARG A 122 -18.78 -7.55 -2.80
C ARG A 122 -19.41 -8.72 -3.53
N ASP A 123 -20.73 -8.84 -3.46
CA ASP A 123 -21.41 -9.99 -4.06
C ASP A 123 -21.42 -9.87 -5.58
N ARG A 124 -21.65 -8.68 -6.09
CA ARG A 124 -21.61 -8.41 -7.55
C ARG A 124 -20.18 -8.54 -8.08
N PHE A 125 -19.18 -8.03 -7.35
CA PHE A 125 -17.78 -8.17 -7.72
C PHE A 125 -17.31 -9.62 -7.68
N ARG A 126 -17.69 -10.40 -6.65
CA ARG A 126 -17.41 -11.83 -6.58
C ARG A 126 -17.99 -12.58 -7.79
N ASN A 127 -19.24 -12.28 -8.17
CA ASN A 127 -19.87 -12.88 -9.35
C ASN A 127 -19.14 -12.49 -10.64
N LEU A 128 -18.63 -11.27 -10.73
CA LEU A 128 -17.78 -10.84 -11.85
C LEU A 128 -16.49 -11.65 -11.91
N LEU A 129 -15.79 -11.85 -10.79
CA LEU A 129 -14.55 -12.64 -10.73
C LEU A 129 -14.79 -14.09 -11.17
N ILE A 130 -15.90 -14.72 -10.74
CA ILE A 130 -16.29 -16.07 -11.17
C ILE A 130 -16.49 -16.11 -12.69
N LYS A 131 -17.22 -15.15 -13.27
CA LYS A 131 -17.43 -15.06 -14.73
C LYS A 131 -16.12 -14.89 -15.52
N LEU A 132 -15.15 -14.19 -14.94
CA LEU A 132 -13.84 -13.98 -15.55
C LEU A 132 -12.86 -15.12 -15.30
N ASN A 133 -13.25 -16.15 -14.54
CA ASN A 133 -12.40 -17.24 -14.06
C ASN A 133 -11.16 -16.72 -13.31
N LEU A 134 -11.38 -15.77 -12.39
CA LEU A 134 -10.36 -15.21 -11.51
C LEU A 134 -10.57 -15.67 -10.07
N LYS A 135 -9.48 -15.91 -9.36
CA LYS A 135 -9.53 -16.38 -7.98
C LYS A 135 -9.66 -15.23 -7.00
N GLN A 136 -10.46 -15.42 -5.96
CA GLN A 136 -10.57 -14.56 -4.80
C GLN A 136 -10.54 -15.43 -3.53
N ALA A 137 -10.13 -14.87 -2.40
CA ALA A 137 -10.25 -15.53 -1.12
C ALA A 137 -11.73 -15.78 -0.76
N GLU A 138 -12.00 -16.88 -0.05
CA GLU A 138 -13.35 -17.12 0.49
C GLU A 138 -13.74 -15.97 1.42
N SER A 139 -14.98 -15.49 1.30
CA SER A 139 -15.46 -14.33 2.03
C SER A 139 -16.92 -14.48 2.44
N GLY A 140 -17.33 -13.69 3.44
CA GLY A 140 -18.72 -13.57 3.86
C GLY A 140 -19.02 -12.22 4.48
N ILE A 141 -20.30 -11.86 4.46
CA ILE A 141 -20.85 -10.62 5.03
C ILE A 141 -21.71 -11.01 6.23
N ALA A 142 -21.49 -10.37 7.39
CA ALA A 142 -22.24 -10.62 8.60
C ALA A 142 -22.91 -9.34 9.12
N TYR A 143 -24.20 -9.40 9.35
CA TYR A 143 -25.02 -8.34 9.96
C TYR A 143 -25.21 -8.55 11.46
N THR A 144 -24.94 -9.76 11.95
CA THR A 144 -25.09 -10.12 13.37
C THR A 144 -23.89 -10.93 13.84
N TYR A 145 -23.66 -10.91 15.15
CA TYR A 145 -22.62 -11.71 15.80
C TYR A 145 -22.73 -13.22 15.45
N ASN A 146 -23.93 -13.78 15.50
CA ASN A 146 -24.13 -15.20 15.19
C ASN A 146 -23.82 -15.53 13.73
N GLN A 147 -24.20 -14.66 12.79
CA GLN A 147 -23.80 -14.81 11.38
C GLN A 147 -22.28 -14.77 11.24
N ALA A 148 -21.60 -13.84 11.93
CA ALA A 148 -20.15 -13.74 11.91
C ALA A 148 -19.46 -15.02 12.40
N ILE A 149 -19.92 -15.60 13.49
CA ILE A 149 -19.40 -16.88 14.02
C ILE A 149 -19.63 -18.01 13.02
N ASN A 150 -20.81 -18.12 12.43
CA ASN A 150 -21.14 -19.17 11.46
C ASN A 150 -20.25 -19.07 10.21
N ILE A 151 -20.08 -17.86 9.66
CA ILE A 151 -19.19 -17.59 8.53
C ILE A 151 -17.76 -17.94 8.89
N SER A 152 -17.27 -17.49 10.06
CA SER A 152 -15.92 -17.77 10.53
C SER A 152 -15.63 -19.27 10.68
N ASN A 153 -16.61 -20.04 11.17
CA ASN A 153 -16.47 -21.48 11.28
C ASN A 153 -16.45 -22.18 9.91
N LYS A 154 -17.21 -21.67 8.94
CA LYS A 154 -17.25 -22.20 7.56
C LYS A 154 -15.95 -21.93 6.82
N ILE A 155 -15.43 -20.70 6.86
CA ILE A 155 -14.21 -20.28 6.14
C ILE A 155 -12.95 -20.86 6.83
N GLY A 156 -12.96 -20.95 8.16
CA GLY A 156 -11.83 -21.43 8.96
C GLY A 156 -10.67 -20.43 9.07
N LEU A 157 -9.91 -20.56 10.15
CA LEU A 157 -8.77 -19.66 10.46
C LEU A 157 -7.57 -19.90 9.53
N PRO A 158 -6.68 -18.91 9.33
CA PRO A 158 -6.80 -17.54 9.78
C PRO A 158 -7.79 -16.72 8.95
N LEU A 159 -8.36 -15.66 9.55
CA LEU A 159 -9.36 -14.78 8.95
C LEU A 159 -8.93 -13.32 9.06
N VAL A 160 -9.40 -12.49 8.13
CA VAL A 160 -9.42 -11.03 8.28
C VAL A 160 -10.84 -10.61 8.61
N ILE A 161 -11.03 -9.91 9.72
CA ILE A 161 -12.28 -9.28 10.10
C ILE A 161 -12.14 -7.78 9.86
N ARG A 162 -13.10 -7.18 9.17
CA ARG A 162 -13.07 -5.75 8.86
C ARG A 162 -14.45 -5.12 8.92
N PRO A 163 -14.59 -3.92 9.51
CA PRO A 163 -15.79 -3.12 9.38
C PRO A 163 -16.02 -2.72 7.93
N SER A 164 -17.28 -2.50 7.54
CA SER A 164 -17.60 -1.90 6.24
C SER A 164 -17.35 -0.40 6.25
N TYR A 165 -17.02 0.15 5.08
CA TYR A 165 -16.91 1.60 4.83
C TYR A 165 -15.89 2.36 5.69
N VAL A 166 -14.85 1.68 6.20
CA VAL A 166 -13.74 2.33 6.93
C VAL A 166 -12.60 2.72 5.99
N LEU A 167 -11.86 3.78 6.35
CA LEU A 167 -10.67 4.23 5.64
C LEU A 167 -9.40 3.72 6.33
N GLY A 168 -8.36 3.41 5.54
CA GLY A 168 -7.04 3.04 6.05
C GLY A 168 -7.03 1.77 6.89
N GLY A 169 -8.00 0.86 6.68
CA GLY A 169 -8.06 -0.41 7.40
C GLY A 169 -8.40 -0.29 8.89
N ARG A 170 -9.04 0.80 9.32
CA ARG A 170 -9.41 1.02 10.73
C ARG A 170 -10.16 -0.18 11.31
N ALA A 171 -9.70 -0.66 12.47
CA ALA A 171 -10.23 -1.84 13.17
C ALA A 171 -10.27 -3.13 12.32
N MET A 172 -9.42 -3.23 11.29
CA MET A 172 -9.17 -4.49 10.62
C MET A 172 -8.20 -5.34 11.43
N GLU A 173 -8.57 -6.61 11.64
CA GLU A 173 -7.73 -7.53 12.42
C GLU A 173 -7.59 -8.89 11.74
N ILE A 174 -6.39 -9.49 11.89
CA ILE A 174 -6.14 -10.86 11.43
C ILE A 174 -6.28 -11.80 12.62
N VAL A 175 -7.25 -12.69 12.54
CA VAL A 175 -7.57 -13.65 13.60
C VAL A 175 -6.93 -15.00 13.28
N TYR A 176 -6.02 -15.43 14.14
CA TYR A 176 -5.34 -16.72 14.02
C TYR A 176 -5.94 -17.80 14.94
N GLU A 177 -6.62 -17.40 16.02
CA GLU A 177 -7.12 -18.31 17.07
C GLU A 177 -8.57 -18.03 17.42
N LYS A 178 -9.33 -19.11 17.75
CA LYS A 178 -10.76 -19.01 18.09
C LYS A 178 -11.04 -18.13 19.31
N ASN A 179 -10.14 -18.08 20.28
CA ASN A 179 -10.30 -17.25 21.48
C ASN A 179 -10.30 -15.74 21.20
N GLN A 180 -9.66 -15.32 20.11
CA GLN A 180 -9.62 -13.92 19.67
C GLN A 180 -10.88 -13.51 18.90
N LEU A 181 -11.58 -14.49 18.31
CA LEU A 181 -12.67 -14.24 17.36
C LEU A 181 -13.80 -13.38 17.96
N LYS A 182 -14.17 -13.67 19.22
CA LYS A 182 -15.24 -12.95 19.92
C LYS A 182 -14.91 -11.47 20.13
N GLU A 183 -13.69 -11.19 20.54
CA GLU A 183 -13.21 -9.83 20.81
C GLU A 183 -13.20 -8.99 19.53
N PHE A 184 -12.56 -9.50 18.48
CA PHE A 184 -12.44 -8.78 17.21
C PHE A 184 -13.76 -8.61 16.45
N ILE A 185 -14.67 -9.59 16.51
CA ILE A 185 -16.02 -9.42 15.95
C ILE A 185 -16.77 -8.29 16.66
N ASN A 186 -16.72 -8.26 18.00
CA ASN A 186 -17.40 -7.22 18.78
C ASN A 186 -16.80 -5.83 18.50
N GLU A 187 -15.48 -5.73 18.37
CA GLU A 187 -14.80 -4.48 18.05
C GLU A 187 -15.15 -3.99 16.63
N ALA A 188 -15.16 -4.90 15.66
CA ALA A 188 -15.55 -4.59 14.29
C ALA A 188 -17.01 -4.08 14.21
N PHE A 189 -17.94 -4.70 14.93
CA PHE A 189 -19.33 -4.21 14.98
C PHE A 189 -19.46 -2.84 15.66
N LYS A 190 -18.69 -2.56 16.72
CA LYS A 190 -18.68 -1.24 17.35
C LYS A 190 -18.26 -0.13 16.40
N VAL A 191 -17.24 -0.40 15.56
CA VAL A 191 -16.72 0.57 14.58
C VAL A 191 -17.63 0.67 13.36
N SER A 192 -18.27 -0.43 12.96
CA SER A 192 -19.16 -0.51 11.80
C SER A 192 -20.53 0.12 12.06
N GLU A 193 -20.88 0.37 13.33
CA GLU A 193 -22.20 0.86 13.76
C GLU A 193 -23.33 -0.04 13.23
N GLU A 194 -24.21 0.48 12.35
CA GLU A 194 -25.32 -0.27 11.76
C GLU A 194 -24.91 -1.06 10.47
N ASN A 195 -23.68 -0.88 10.01
CA ASN A 195 -23.21 -1.54 8.79
C ASN A 195 -22.72 -2.97 9.08
N PRO A 196 -22.73 -3.86 8.07
CA PRO A 196 -22.23 -5.21 8.24
C PRO A 196 -20.71 -5.22 8.42
N ILE A 197 -20.20 -6.30 8.99
CA ILE A 197 -18.77 -6.61 8.97
C ILE A 197 -18.46 -7.64 7.89
N LEU A 198 -17.23 -7.60 7.42
CA LEU A 198 -16.71 -8.47 6.37
C LEU A 198 -15.72 -9.46 6.98
N ILE A 199 -15.80 -10.71 6.58
CA ILE A 199 -14.95 -11.79 7.05
C ILE A 199 -14.36 -12.49 5.83
N ASP A 200 -13.05 -12.41 5.69
CA ASP A 200 -12.33 -12.97 4.55
C ASP A 200 -11.33 -14.02 5.02
N LYS A 201 -11.11 -15.06 4.22
CA LYS A 201 -9.99 -15.98 4.43
C LYS A 201 -8.68 -15.21 4.27
N PHE A 202 -7.86 -15.23 5.31
CA PHE A 202 -6.51 -14.64 5.21
C PHE A 202 -5.58 -15.58 4.43
N ILE A 203 -4.96 -15.05 3.38
CA ILE A 203 -4.01 -15.78 2.55
C ILE A 203 -2.62 -15.68 3.19
N ASN A 204 -2.39 -16.50 4.19
CA ASN A 204 -1.15 -16.50 4.97
C ASN A 204 0.08 -16.82 4.10
N ASN A 205 1.22 -16.17 4.36
CA ASN A 205 2.48 -16.32 3.63
C ASN A 205 2.33 -16.07 2.12
N ALA A 206 1.46 -15.16 1.73
CA ALA A 206 1.36 -14.68 0.37
C ALA A 206 2.24 -13.45 0.16
N MET A 207 2.64 -13.22 -1.07
CA MET A 207 3.26 -11.98 -1.54
C MET A 207 2.15 -11.08 -2.06
N GLU A 208 2.08 -9.85 -1.56
CA GLU A 208 1.16 -8.85 -2.11
C GLU A 208 1.79 -8.11 -3.28
N VAL A 209 0.94 -7.74 -4.23
CA VAL A 209 1.33 -7.06 -5.46
C VAL A 209 0.27 -6.01 -5.79
N ASP A 210 0.69 -4.76 -5.92
CA ASP A 210 -0.14 -3.68 -6.46
C ASP A 210 0.09 -3.53 -7.96
N VAL A 211 -0.97 -3.38 -8.72
CA VAL A 211 -0.91 -3.14 -10.16
C VAL A 211 -1.68 -1.88 -10.51
N ASP A 212 -0.98 -0.89 -11.07
CA ASP A 212 -1.60 0.30 -11.62
C ASP A 212 -1.73 0.21 -13.13
N ALA A 213 -2.88 0.57 -13.65
CA ALA A 213 -3.18 0.59 -15.07
C ALA A 213 -4.00 1.81 -15.47
N ILE A 214 -3.95 2.16 -16.75
CA ILE A 214 -4.85 3.12 -17.39
C ILE A 214 -5.58 2.45 -18.55
N SER A 215 -6.83 2.84 -18.75
CA SER A 215 -7.69 2.29 -19.80
C SER A 215 -8.58 3.36 -20.42
N ASP A 216 -8.91 3.21 -21.70
CA ASP A 216 -9.92 4.02 -22.40
C ASP A 216 -11.25 3.29 -22.60
N GLY A 217 -11.41 2.12 -21.96
CA GLY A 217 -12.56 1.23 -22.11
C GLY A 217 -12.39 0.19 -23.23
N LYS A 218 -11.37 0.31 -24.07
CA LYS A 218 -11.04 -0.62 -25.17
C LYS A 218 -9.61 -1.15 -25.05
N ASP A 219 -8.67 -0.25 -24.86
CA ASP A 219 -7.27 -0.55 -24.66
C ASP A 219 -6.87 -0.37 -23.20
N VAL A 220 -5.89 -1.17 -22.74
CA VAL A 220 -5.40 -1.16 -21.37
C VAL A 220 -3.88 -1.15 -21.38
N TYR A 221 -3.28 -0.19 -20.68
CA TYR A 221 -1.86 -0.14 -20.41
C TYR A 221 -1.60 -0.40 -18.93
N VAL A 222 -0.89 -1.48 -18.61
CA VAL A 222 -0.43 -1.77 -17.25
C VAL A 222 0.83 -0.94 -17.00
N ALA A 223 0.68 0.09 -16.18
CA ALA A 223 1.72 1.07 -15.95
C ALA A 223 2.81 0.58 -14.99
N GLY A 224 2.44 -0.20 -13.99
CA GLY A 224 3.39 -0.75 -13.02
C GLY A 224 2.84 -1.97 -12.30
N ILE A 225 3.72 -2.95 -12.08
CA ILE A 225 3.49 -4.08 -11.18
C ILE A 225 4.48 -3.91 -10.04
N MET A 226 3.98 -3.66 -8.85
CA MET A 226 4.77 -3.35 -7.66
C MET A 226 4.72 -4.53 -6.71
N GLN A 227 5.88 -5.12 -6.45
CA GLN A 227 6.00 -6.20 -5.46
C GLN A 227 6.17 -5.60 -4.08
N HIS A 228 5.33 -5.99 -3.11
CA HIS A 228 5.53 -5.66 -1.70
C HIS A 228 6.72 -6.42 -1.12
N ILE A 229 7.50 -5.75 -0.30
CA ILE A 229 8.66 -6.35 0.39
C ILE A 229 8.19 -7.08 1.65
N GLU A 230 7.24 -6.49 2.39
CA GLU A 230 6.63 -7.13 3.55
C GLU A 230 5.69 -8.27 3.13
N GLU A 231 5.46 -9.20 4.07
CA GLU A 231 4.50 -10.28 3.90
C GLU A 231 3.06 -9.73 3.88
N ALA A 232 2.15 -10.48 3.26
CA ALA A 232 0.71 -10.17 3.24
C ALA A 232 0.12 -9.95 4.63
N GLY A 233 -0.83 -9.04 4.72
CA GLY A 233 -1.51 -8.65 5.96
C GLY A 233 -1.05 -7.33 6.56
N ILE A 234 -0.11 -6.65 5.91
CA ILE A 234 0.26 -5.27 6.21
C ILE A 234 -0.43 -4.36 5.22
N HIS A 235 -0.99 -3.24 5.69
CA HIS A 235 -1.65 -2.28 4.82
C HIS A 235 -0.71 -1.82 3.69
N SER A 236 -1.21 -1.75 2.45
CA SER A 236 -0.38 -1.42 1.27
C SER A 236 0.33 -0.06 1.37
N GLY A 237 -0.26 0.90 2.10
CA GLY A 237 0.37 2.19 2.40
C GLY A 237 1.58 2.09 3.34
N ASP A 238 1.62 1.06 4.18
CA ASP A 238 2.67 0.84 5.17
C ASP A 238 3.76 -0.11 4.67
N SER A 239 3.49 -0.87 3.62
CA SER A 239 4.47 -1.76 3.01
C SER A 239 5.42 -1.01 2.10
N ALA A 240 6.71 -1.35 2.17
CA ALA A 240 7.65 -1.01 1.13
C ALA A 240 7.30 -1.78 -0.15
N CYS A 241 7.44 -1.16 -1.32
CA CYS A 241 7.25 -1.86 -2.57
C CYS A 241 8.31 -1.51 -3.61
N CYS A 242 8.60 -2.47 -4.47
CA CYS A 242 9.63 -2.37 -5.49
C CYS A 242 9.04 -2.42 -6.90
N LEU A 243 9.48 -1.54 -7.78
CA LEU A 243 9.20 -1.50 -9.20
C LEU A 243 10.52 -1.43 -9.98
N PRO A 244 10.84 -2.34 -10.91
CA PRO A 244 10.10 -3.58 -11.21
C PRO A 244 10.15 -4.61 -10.07
N PRO A 245 9.28 -5.65 -10.11
CA PRO A 245 9.34 -6.77 -9.19
C PRO A 245 10.69 -7.49 -9.21
N ILE A 246 11.15 -7.96 -8.04
CA ILE A 246 12.47 -8.58 -7.87
C ILE A 246 12.44 -10.12 -7.84
N SER A 247 11.30 -10.72 -7.48
CA SER A 247 11.21 -12.18 -7.29
C SER A 247 9.98 -12.83 -7.93
N ILE A 248 9.13 -12.07 -8.63
CA ILE A 248 7.96 -12.61 -9.31
C ILE A 248 8.40 -13.25 -10.64
N LYS A 249 8.03 -14.51 -10.85
CA LYS A 249 8.33 -15.25 -12.08
C LYS A 249 7.66 -14.61 -13.29
N GLU A 250 8.30 -14.67 -14.45
CA GLU A 250 7.83 -14.04 -15.69
C GLU A 250 6.44 -14.54 -16.16
N ASN A 251 6.13 -15.82 -15.95
CA ASN A 251 4.80 -16.35 -16.23
C ASN A 251 3.71 -15.71 -15.37
N LEU A 252 3.99 -15.43 -14.09
CA LEU A 252 3.06 -14.74 -13.18
C LEU A 252 2.94 -13.26 -13.54
N LEU A 253 4.03 -12.60 -13.95
CA LEU A 253 3.97 -11.22 -14.43
C LEU A 253 3.07 -11.10 -15.67
N ARG A 254 3.15 -12.07 -16.59
CA ARG A 254 2.24 -12.13 -17.74
C ARG A 254 0.79 -12.36 -17.33
N GLU A 255 0.55 -13.26 -16.40
CA GLU A 255 -0.79 -13.55 -15.91
C GLU A 255 -1.41 -12.35 -15.18
N LEU A 256 -0.65 -11.63 -14.33
CA LEU A 256 -1.10 -10.38 -13.69
C LEU A 256 -1.57 -9.34 -14.72
N LYS A 257 -0.83 -9.19 -15.83
CA LYS A 257 -1.22 -8.29 -16.93
C LYS A 257 -2.52 -8.73 -17.61
N ILE A 258 -2.67 -10.02 -17.86
CA ILE A 258 -3.88 -10.59 -18.46
C ILE A 258 -5.09 -10.37 -17.55
N GLN A 259 -4.96 -10.66 -16.25
CA GLN A 259 -6.04 -10.47 -15.28
C GLN A 259 -6.40 -9.00 -15.11
N THR A 260 -5.41 -8.10 -15.06
CA THR A 260 -5.63 -6.65 -15.03
C THR A 260 -6.41 -6.18 -16.25
N ARG A 261 -6.04 -6.65 -17.46
CA ARG A 261 -6.75 -6.30 -18.69
C ARG A 261 -8.20 -6.82 -18.68
N LYS A 262 -8.43 -8.07 -18.26
CA LYS A 262 -9.78 -8.65 -18.12
C LYS A 262 -10.67 -7.80 -17.21
N LEU A 263 -10.15 -7.42 -16.04
CA LEU A 263 -10.88 -6.62 -15.05
C LEU A 263 -11.17 -5.20 -15.56
N ALA A 264 -10.18 -4.53 -16.15
CA ALA A 264 -10.33 -3.19 -16.70
C ALA A 264 -11.44 -3.13 -17.77
N LEU A 265 -11.47 -4.11 -18.68
CA LEU A 265 -12.47 -4.19 -19.75
C LEU A 265 -13.87 -4.56 -19.21
N ALA A 266 -13.95 -5.52 -18.28
CA ALA A 266 -15.22 -5.93 -17.69
C ALA A 266 -15.87 -4.82 -16.87
N LEU A 267 -15.07 -4.00 -16.18
CA LEU A 267 -15.50 -2.80 -15.45
C LEU A 267 -15.60 -1.56 -16.33
N LYS A 268 -15.37 -1.68 -17.65
CA LYS A 268 -15.42 -0.56 -18.60
C LYS A 268 -14.64 0.66 -18.13
N VAL A 269 -13.46 0.43 -17.54
CA VAL A 269 -12.64 1.48 -16.95
C VAL A 269 -12.23 2.50 -17.99
N LYS A 270 -12.40 3.78 -17.66
CA LYS A 270 -11.83 4.92 -18.39
C LYS A 270 -11.05 5.80 -17.42
N GLY A 271 -9.75 5.91 -17.62
CA GLY A 271 -8.82 6.51 -16.68
C GLY A 271 -8.07 5.46 -15.89
N PHE A 272 -7.92 5.64 -14.58
CA PHE A 272 -7.14 4.76 -13.70
C PHE A 272 -7.87 3.51 -13.24
N LEU A 273 -7.06 2.48 -13.03
CA LEU A 273 -7.42 1.25 -12.33
C LEU A 273 -6.23 0.83 -11.44
N ASN A 274 -6.51 0.57 -10.18
CA ASN A 274 -5.58 -0.10 -9.28
C ASN A 274 -6.16 -1.45 -8.87
N ILE A 275 -5.32 -2.48 -8.87
CA ILE A 275 -5.70 -3.82 -8.42
C ILE A 275 -4.65 -4.30 -7.41
N GLN A 276 -5.14 -4.78 -6.28
CA GLN A 276 -4.32 -5.49 -5.31
C GLN A 276 -4.49 -7.00 -5.51
N PHE A 277 -3.36 -7.67 -5.65
CA PHE A 277 -3.29 -9.12 -5.79
C PHE A 277 -2.49 -9.74 -4.63
N ALA A 278 -2.76 -11.00 -4.34
CA ALA A 278 -1.90 -11.84 -3.53
C ALA A 278 -1.43 -13.04 -4.37
N ILE A 279 -0.14 -13.37 -4.27
CA ILE A 279 0.45 -14.56 -4.90
C ILE A 279 0.84 -15.56 -3.83
N LYS A 280 0.29 -16.77 -3.92
CA LYS A 280 0.63 -17.88 -3.02
C LYS A 280 0.84 -19.16 -3.83
N LYS A 281 2.00 -19.78 -3.73
CA LYS A 281 2.33 -21.03 -4.44
C LYS A 281 2.02 -20.96 -5.94
N ASP A 282 2.43 -19.88 -6.58
CA ASP A 282 2.19 -19.60 -8.01
C ASP A 282 0.70 -19.41 -8.40
N GLU A 283 -0.20 -19.28 -7.43
CA GLU A 283 -1.59 -18.90 -7.65
C GLU A 283 -1.82 -17.42 -7.35
N ILE A 284 -2.55 -16.74 -8.22
CA ILE A 284 -2.90 -15.32 -8.10
C ILE A 284 -4.32 -15.19 -7.59
N PHE A 285 -4.50 -14.37 -6.55
CA PHE A 285 -5.80 -14.03 -5.95
C PHE A 285 -6.03 -12.54 -6.06
N VAL A 286 -7.22 -12.14 -6.51
CA VAL A 286 -7.64 -10.74 -6.48
C VAL A 286 -8.07 -10.39 -5.05
N ILE A 287 -7.48 -9.35 -4.47
CA ILE A 287 -7.85 -8.84 -3.15
C ILE A 287 -8.87 -7.72 -3.29
N GLU A 288 -8.53 -6.69 -4.09
CA GLU A 288 -9.32 -5.48 -4.23
C GLU A 288 -9.11 -4.85 -5.60
N VAL A 289 -10.15 -4.19 -6.10
CA VAL A 289 -10.10 -3.44 -7.37
C VAL A 289 -10.65 -2.04 -7.14
N ASN A 290 -9.88 -1.04 -7.53
CA ASN A 290 -10.21 0.36 -7.38
C ASN A 290 -10.20 1.05 -8.75
N PRO A 291 -11.37 1.32 -9.38
CA PRO A 291 -11.45 2.01 -10.68
C PRO A 291 -11.28 3.53 -10.51
N ARG A 292 -10.18 3.93 -9.94
CA ARG A 292 -9.79 5.31 -9.62
C ARG A 292 -8.28 5.44 -9.50
N ALA A 293 -7.77 6.66 -9.33
CA ALA A 293 -6.38 6.88 -8.96
C ALA A 293 -6.04 6.16 -7.65
N SER A 294 -4.83 5.66 -7.56
CA SER A 294 -4.26 4.99 -6.40
C SER A 294 -3.20 5.87 -5.74
N ARG A 295 -2.78 5.46 -4.55
CA ARG A 295 -1.66 6.09 -3.83
C ARG A 295 -0.33 5.91 -4.56
N THR A 296 -0.20 4.84 -5.35
CA THR A 296 1.02 4.48 -6.05
C THR A 296 1.18 5.18 -7.40
N VAL A 297 0.15 5.88 -7.92
CA VAL A 297 0.23 6.59 -9.20
C VAL A 297 1.40 7.57 -9.29
N PRO A 298 1.66 8.46 -8.30
CA PRO A 298 2.82 9.36 -8.36
C PRO A 298 4.14 8.61 -8.37
N PHE A 299 4.26 7.55 -7.59
CA PHE A 299 5.42 6.68 -7.54
C PHE A 299 5.68 6.01 -8.89
N VAL A 300 4.69 5.33 -9.47
CA VAL A 300 4.80 4.64 -10.77
C VAL A 300 5.09 5.63 -11.89
N SER A 301 4.43 6.79 -11.88
CA SER A 301 4.66 7.86 -12.87
C SER A 301 6.12 8.32 -12.88
N LYS A 302 6.69 8.58 -11.70
CA LYS A 302 8.08 9.05 -11.55
C LYS A 302 9.07 7.93 -11.84
N ALA A 303 8.80 6.71 -11.37
CA ALA A 303 9.68 5.57 -11.62
C ALA A 303 9.81 5.21 -13.11
N ASN A 304 8.73 5.36 -13.86
CA ASN A 304 8.69 5.04 -15.30
C ASN A 304 8.91 6.26 -16.22
N GLY A 305 8.93 7.48 -15.70
CA GLY A 305 9.01 8.71 -16.50
C GLY A 305 7.77 8.96 -17.38
N ILE A 306 6.62 8.35 -17.06
CA ILE A 306 5.37 8.47 -17.82
C ILE A 306 4.37 9.33 -17.03
N PRO A 307 3.85 10.43 -17.60
CA PRO A 307 2.89 11.30 -16.90
C PRO A 307 1.49 10.70 -16.86
N LEU A 308 1.31 9.64 -16.09
CA LEU A 308 0.09 8.81 -16.08
C LEU A 308 -1.18 9.61 -15.77
N ALA A 309 -1.14 10.55 -14.82
CA ALA A 309 -2.31 11.36 -14.47
C ALA A 309 -2.72 12.31 -15.61
N LYS A 310 -1.76 12.88 -16.34
CA LYS A 310 -2.04 13.68 -17.54
C LYS A 310 -2.69 12.85 -18.64
N ILE A 311 -2.17 11.64 -18.89
CA ILE A 311 -2.72 10.72 -19.90
C ILE A 311 -4.13 10.28 -19.50
N ALA A 312 -4.33 9.88 -18.25
CA ALA A 312 -5.63 9.42 -17.75
C ALA A 312 -6.71 10.52 -17.83
N SER A 313 -6.37 11.78 -17.49
CA SER A 313 -7.31 12.91 -17.61
C SER A 313 -7.74 13.18 -19.05
N ARG A 314 -6.80 13.09 -20.00
CA ARG A 314 -7.08 13.23 -21.44
C ARG A 314 -7.97 12.10 -21.97
N ILE A 315 -7.73 10.86 -21.51
CA ILE A 315 -8.60 9.72 -21.81
C ILE A 315 -10.03 9.95 -21.29
N MET A 316 -10.15 10.47 -20.06
CA MET A 316 -11.45 10.81 -19.50
C MET A 316 -12.16 11.92 -20.31
N ALA A 317 -11.41 12.85 -20.87
CA ALA A 317 -11.91 13.90 -21.76
C ALA A 317 -12.22 13.40 -23.19
N GLY A 318 -11.94 12.11 -23.50
CA GLY A 318 -12.34 11.48 -24.77
C GLY A 318 -11.18 11.06 -25.67
N GLU A 319 -9.93 11.26 -25.28
CA GLU A 319 -8.79 10.76 -26.06
C GLU A 319 -8.67 9.23 -25.99
N LYS A 320 -8.07 8.65 -27.03
CA LYS A 320 -7.80 7.21 -27.10
C LYS A 320 -6.40 6.89 -26.58
N LEU A 321 -6.29 5.83 -25.82
CA LEU A 321 -5.01 5.37 -25.25
C LEU A 321 -3.96 5.08 -26.34
N ALA A 322 -4.39 4.54 -27.49
CA ALA A 322 -3.51 4.23 -28.61
C ALA A 322 -2.70 5.44 -29.15
N LYS A 323 -3.19 6.67 -28.95
CA LYS A 323 -2.49 7.92 -29.34
C LYS A 323 -1.09 8.02 -28.70
N TYR A 324 -0.94 7.51 -27.49
CA TYR A 324 0.29 7.64 -26.70
C TYR A 324 1.37 6.62 -27.04
N LYS A 325 1.05 5.57 -27.79
CA LYS A 325 1.98 4.51 -28.22
C LYS A 325 2.84 3.97 -27.06
N LEU A 326 2.24 3.85 -25.87
CA LEU A 326 2.95 3.43 -24.66
C LEU A 326 3.53 2.03 -24.84
N LYS A 327 4.82 1.91 -24.56
CA LYS A 327 5.52 0.63 -24.58
C LYS A 327 5.83 0.20 -23.16
N TYR A 328 5.81 -1.09 -22.92
CA TYR A 328 6.26 -1.66 -21.65
C TYR A 328 7.74 -1.33 -21.50
N GLN A 329 8.08 -0.61 -20.45
CA GLN A 329 9.48 -0.31 -20.18
C GLN A 329 10.12 -1.51 -19.49
N THR A 330 11.20 -2.04 -20.07
CA THR A 330 12.13 -2.94 -19.39
C THR A 330 13.11 -2.08 -18.59
N ASN A 331 12.66 -1.55 -17.48
CA ASN A 331 13.49 -0.68 -16.66
C ASN A 331 14.69 -1.46 -16.13
N LYS A 332 15.90 -0.97 -16.42
CA LYS A 332 17.14 -1.43 -15.78
C LYS A 332 17.35 -0.82 -14.39
N THR A 333 16.40 0.00 -13.94
CA THR A 333 16.46 0.75 -12.70
C THR A 333 15.36 0.27 -11.77
N PHE A 334 15.68 0.21 -10.47
CA PHE A 334 14.74 -0.11 -9.40
C PHE A 334 14.30 1.17 -8.71
N ALA A 335 13.01 1.30 -8.50
CA ALA A 335 12.42 2.28 -7.61
C ALA A 335 11.84 1.53 -6.39
N VAL A 336 12.17 1.99 -5.20
CA VAL A 336 11.63 1.44 -3.96
C VAL A 336 10.88 2.53 -3.22
N LYS A 337 9.59 2.30 -3.01
CA LYS A 337 8.75 3.12 -2.13
C LYS A 337 8.92 2.63 -0.69
N GLU A 338 9.12 3.54 0.25
CA GLU A 338 9.18 3.24 1.68
C GLU A 338 8.23 4.14 2.45
N ALA A 339 7.53 3.58 3.43
CA ALA A 339 6.62 4.33 4.27
C ALA A 339 7.36 5.12 5.37
N VAL A 340 6.85 6.29 5.72
CA VAL A 340 7.35 7.10 6.83
C VAL A 340 6.38 7.02 7.99
N PHE A 341 6.88 6.65 9.18
CA PHE A 341 6.08 6.44 10.37
C PHE A 341 6.34 7.49 11.45
N PRO A 342 5.29 8.01 12.12
CA PRO A 342 5.42 9.00 13.16
C PRO A 342 5.70 8.39 14.55
N PHE A 343 6.23 7.16 14.61
CA PHE A 343 6.41 6.42 15.88
C PHE A 343 7.25 7.16 16.92
N ASN A 344 8.20 7.99 16.48
CA ASN A 344 9.01 8.82 17.40
C ASN A 344 8.18 9.86 18.18
N LYS A 345 7.02 10.26 17.66
CA LYS A 345 6.09 11.19 18.31
C LYS A 345 5.06 10.46 19.19
N PHE A 346 4.90 9.15 18.99
CA PHE A 346 3.93 8.32 19.72
C PHE A 346 4.64 7.10 20.34
N PRO A 347 5.43 7.31 21.42
CA PRO A 347 6.29 6.27 21.99
C PRO A 347 5.53 5.07 22.57
N ASP A 348 4.23 5.21 22.82
CA ASP A 348 3.37 4.13 23.31
C ASP A 348 2.73 3.32 22.18
N SER A 349 2.85 3.77 20.91
CA SER A 349 2.40 3.02 19.76
C SER A 349 3.28 1.80 19.51
N ASP A 350 2.65 0.66 19.19
CA ASP A 350 3.40 -0.50 18.75
C ASP A 350 3.85 -0.30 17.29
N VAL A 351 5.13 -0.52 17.03
CA VAL A 351 5.72 -0.45 15.68
C VAL A 351 5.37 -1.66 14.80
N LEU A 352 4.66 -2.64 15.37
CA LEU A 352 4.19 -3.78 14.58
C LEU A 352 3.16 -3.31 13.56
N LEU A 353 3.44 -3.58 12.29
CA LEU A 353 2.55 -3.27 11.19
C LEU A 353 1.47 -4.34 11.05
N GLY A 354 0.33 -3.94 10.53
CA GLY A 354 -0.84 -4.77 10.34
C GLY A 354 -1.75 -4.22 9.25
N PRO A 355 -3.00 -4.68 9.19
CA PRO A 355 -3.94 -4.25 8.15
C PRO A 355 -4.44 -2.81 8.33
N GLU A 356 -4.29 -2.21 9.51
CA GLU A 356 -4.58 -0.79 9.76
C GLU A 356 -3.36 0.08 9.44
N MET A 357 -3.57 1.13 8.65
CA MET A 357 -2.51 2.03 8.21
C MET A 357 -2.02 2.94 9.34
N LYS A 358 -0.69 3.06 9.47
CA LYS A 358 0.01 3.88 10.48
C LYS A 358 0.92 4.94 9.89
N SER A 359 1.29 4.83 8.61
CA SER A 359 2.19 5.78 7.96
C SER A 359 1.53 7.14 7.72
N THR A 360 2.35 8.18 7.69
CA THR A 360 1.96 9.58 7.45
C THR A 360 2.47 10.13 6.12
N GLY A 361 3.33 9.39 5.44
CA GLY A 361 3.90 9.77 4.15
C GLY A 361 4.75 8.65 3.59
N GLU A 362 5.38 8.92 2.47
CA GLU A 362 6.24 7.97 1.77
C GLU A 362 7.44 8.64 1.13
N VAL A 363 8.49 7.88 0.89
CA VAL A 363 9.71 8.30 0.19
C VAL A 363 10.05 7.30 -0.91
N MET A 364 10.92 7.67 -1.83
CA MET A 364 11.37 6.81 -2.92
C MET A 364 12.89 6.77 -2.98
N GLY A 365 13.46 5.56 -3.00
CA GLY A 365 14.83 5.29 -3.40
C GLY A 365 14.88 4.83 -4.85
N PHE A 366 15.90 5.27 -5.61
CA PHE A 366 16.03 5.00 -7.03
C PHE A 366 17.46 4.68 -7.41
N ASP A 367 17.72 3.52 -8.01
CA ASP A 367 19.06 3.08 -8.44
C ASP A 367 18.98 1.93 -9.45
N ASN A 368 20.08 1.64 -10.17
CA ASN A 368 20.20 0.46 -11.03
C ASN A 368 20.41 -0.84 -10.27
N ASP A 369 20.59 -0.76 -8.97
CA ASP A 369 20.76 -1.89 -8.06
C ASP A 369 19.66 -1.86 -7.00
N PHE A 370 18.92 -2.96 -6.83
CA PHE A 370 17.83 -3.05 -5.88
C PHE A 370 18.28 -2.73 -4.44
N GLY A 371 19.38 -3.34 -3.99
CA GLY A 371 19.89 -3.09 -2.64
C GLY A 371 20.23 -1.62 -2.40
N MET A 372 20.79 -0.93 -3.40
CA MET A 372 21.08 0.49 -3.31
C MET A 372 19.79 1.35 -3.34
N ALA A 373 18.80 1.00 -4.17
CA ALA A 373 17.50 1.67 -4.20
C ALA A 373 16.79 1.53 -2.85
N TYR A 374 16.81 0.33 -2.26
CA TYR A 374 16.27 0.08 -0.92
C TYR A 374 17.05 0.84 0.16
N ALA A 375 18.39 0.87 0.10
CA ALA A 375 19.20 1.65 1.03
C ALA A 375 18.86 3.14 0.99
N LYS A 376 18.69 3.71 -0.21
CA LYS A 376 18.29 5.11 -0.40
C LYS A 376 16.91 5.39 0.19
N SER A 377 15.94 4.48 0.01
CA SER A 377 14.61 4.65 0.60
C SER A 377 14.65 4.60 2.13
N GLN A 378 15.45 3.69 2.72
CA GLN A 378 15.65 3.62 4.16
C GLN A 378 16.30 4.90 4.72
N ILE A 379 17.33 5.42 4.06
CA ILE A 379 17.98 6.68 4.44
C ILE A 379 16.97 7.83 4.39
N ALA A 380 16.17 7.92 3.34
CA ALA A 380 15.16 8.95 3.16
C ALA A 380 14.04 8.85 4.22
N ALA A 381 13.71 7.63 4.67
CA ALA A 381 12.77 7.38 5.78
C ALA A 381 13.40 7.56 7.17
N SER A 382 14.66 8.04 7.26
CA SER A 382 15.43 8.19 8.50
C SER A 382 15.77 6.87 9.22
N ASN A 383 15.85 5.78 8.47
CA ASN A 383 16.19 4.44 8.91
C ASN A 383 17.54 3.99 8.32
N SER A 384 18.63 4.71 8.59
CA SER A 384 19.94 4.37 8.03
C SER A 384 20.41 2.99 8.45
N LEU A 385 20.72 2.12 7.48
CA LEU A 385 21.17 0.76 7.74
C LEU A 385 22.66 0.72 8.12
N PRO A 386 23.04 -0.09 9.12
CA PRO A 386 24.43 -0.23 9.54
C PRO A 386 25.22 -1.10 8.55
N THR A 387 26.50 -0.80 8.36
CA THR A 387 27.39 -1.61 7.53
C THR A 387 28.26 -2.58 8.33
N LYS A 388 28.24 -2.52 9.67
CA LYS A 388 28.94 -3.39 10.60
C LYS A 388 28.30 -3.32 11.98
N GLY A 389 28.63 -4.21 12.87
CA GLY A 389 28.19 -4.16 14.28
C GLY A 389 27.63 -5.49 14.75
N LEU A 390 26.86 -5.45 15.84
CA LEU A 390 26.22 -6.62 16.44
C LEU A 390 24.75 -6.70 15.98
N ALA A 391 24.39 -7.77 15.29
CA ALA A 391 23.01 -8.06 14.88
C ALA A 391 22.35 -8.99 15.91
N PHE A 392 21.17 -8.56 16.40
CA PHE A 392 20.34 -9.38 17.27
C PHE A 392 19.27 -10.12 16.46
N LEU A 393 19.22 -11.45 16.64
CA LEU A 393 18.36 -12.37 15.91
C LEU A 393 17.41 -13.09 16.86
N SER A 394 16.11 -12.99 16.62
CA SER A 394 15.08 -13.66 17.41
C SER A 394 13.89 -14.00 16.51
N VAL A 395 13.81 -15.25 16.08
CA VAL A 395 12.78 -15.68 15.12
C VAL A 395 11.89 -16.78 15.67
N LYS A 396 10.66 -16.86 15.14
CA LYS A 396 9.72 -17.97 15.40
C LYS A 396 10.29 -19.29 14.85
N ASP A 397 9.78 -20.41 15.34
CA ASP A 397 10.34 -21.73 14.99
C ASP A 397 10.28 -22.05 13.49
N SER A 398 9.23 -21.58 12.80
CA SER A 398 9.09 -21.76 11.35
C SER A 398 10.14 -21.02 10.50
N HIS A 399 10.86 -20.04 11.06
CA HIS A 399 11.87 -19.25 10.36
C HIS A 399 13.31 -19.63 10.76
N LYS A 400 13.50 -20.73 11.52
CA LYS A 400 14.83 -21.12 11.99
C LYS A 400 15.75 -21.58 10.88
N GLU A 401 15.23 -22.18 9.82
CA GLU A 401 16.05 -22.55 8.67
C GLU A 401 16.50 -21.32 7.87
N GLU A 402 15.57 -20.40 7.60
CA GLU A 402 15.87 -19.18 6.88
C GLU A 402 16.86 -18.26 7.62
N ILE A 403 16.73 -18.15 8.96
CA ILE A 403 17.65 -17.31 9.75
C ILE A 403 19.08 -17.84 9.73
N ILE A 404 19.30 -19.14 9.52
CA ILE A 404 20.64 -19.72 9.40
C ILE A 404 21.34 -19.20 8.14
N ASP A 405 20.62 -19.17 7.00
CA ASP A 405 21.17 -18.61 5.76
C ASP A 405 21.49 -17.12 5.91
N LEU A 406 20.54 -16.36 6.46
CA LEU A 406 20.72 -14.93 6.72
C LEU A 406 21.89 -14.67 7.69
N ALA A 407 22.04 -15.47 8.74
CA ALA A 407 23.16 -15.37 9.68
C ALA A 407 24.52 -15.59 8.99
N LYS A 408 24.63 -16.56 8.08
CA LYS A 408 25.85 -16.78 7.26
C LYS A 408 26.18 -15.55 6.41
N LYS A 409 25.18 -14.96 5.79
CA LYS A 409 25.34 -13.76 4.94
C LYS A 409 25.74 -12.54 5.78
N LEU A 410 25.16 -12.33 6.97
CA LEU A 410 25.56 -11.28 7.90
C LEU A 410 27.01 -11.41 8.36
N LEU A 411 27.48 -12.63 8.67
CA LEU A 411 28.89 -12.88 9.02
C LEU A 411 29.84 -12.51 7.86
N LYS A 412 29.48 -12.86 6.62
CA LYS A 412 30.26 -12.47 5.44
C LYS A 412 30.33 -10.94 5.27
N LEU A 413 29.34 -10.23 5.79
CA LEU A 413 29.29 -8.77 5.84
C LEU A 413 29.94 -8.18 7.10
N ASN A 414 30.72 -8.99 7.86
CA ASN A 414 31.44 -8.59 9.08
C ASN A 414 30.54 -8.11 10.22
N PHE A 415 29.33 -8.70 10.37
CA PHE A 415 28.51 -8.54 11.55
C PHE A 415 28.87 -9.60 12.59
N ASN A 416 28.85 -9.23 13.86
CA ASN A 416 28.79 -10.19 14.96
C ASN A 416 27.33 -10.56 15.22
N LEU A 417 27.06 -11.77 15.69
CA LEU A 417 25.71 -12.26 15.90
C LEU A 417 25.42 -12.56 17.35
N CYS A 418 24.22 -12.15 17.78
CA CYS A 418 23.64 -12.57 19.05
C CYS A 418 22.15 -12.88 18.85
N GLY A 419 21.56 -13.62 19.77
CA GLY A 419 20.14 -13.96 19.65
C GLY A 419 19.56 -14.56 20.92
N THR A 420 18.22 -14.71 20.92
CA THR A 420 17.55 -15.46 21.99
C THR A 420 17.96 -16.93 21.98
N GLU A 421 17.85 -17.61 23.11
CA GLU A 421 18.31 -19.01 23.31
C GLU A 421 17.96 -19.92 22.13
N GLY A 422 16.67 -20.04 21.79
CA GLY A 422 16.26 -20.97 20.72
C GLY A 422 16.80 -20.60 19.34
N THR A 423 16.93 -19.29 19.02
CA THR A 423 17.51 -18.84 17.74
C THR A 423 19.03 -19.01 17.74
N ALA A 424 19.70 -18.63 18.82
CA ALA A 424 21.15 -18.76 18.94
C ALA A 424 21.59 -20.23 18.91
N THR A 425 20.82 -21.12 19.53
CA THR A 425 21.10 -22.58 19.50
C THR A 425 20.92 -23.14 18.09
N ALA A 426 19.86 -22.79 17.38
CA ALA A 426 19.67 -23.23 15.98
C ALA A 426 20.82 -22.80 15.08
N ILE A 427 21.32 -21.57 15.25
CA ILE A 427 22.46 -21.02 14.50
C ILE A 427 23.77 -21.74 14.87
N ARG A 428 24.03 -21.96 16.17
CA ARG A 428 25.23 -22.65 16.68
C ARG A 428 25.29 -24.10 16.24
N ASN A 429 24.16 -24.81 16.21
CA ASN A 429 24.08 -26.20 15.73
C ASN A 429 24.50 -26.36 14.27
N LYS A 430 24.59 -25.26 13.51
CA LYS A 430 25.13 -25.22 12.14
C LYS A 430 26.58 -24.70 12.07
N GLY A 431 27.29 -24.69 13.21
CA GLY A 431 28.71 -24.28 13.28
C GLY A 431 28.93 -22.76 13.21
N ILE A 432 27.85 -21.93 13.38
CA ILE A 432 27.93 -20.49 13.28
C ILE A 432 28.01 -19.86 14.67
N LYS A 433 29.01 -19.00 14.90
CA LYS A 433 29.18 -18.30 16.18
C LYS A 433 28.05 -17.32 16.41
N CYS A 434 27.25 -17.52 17.48
CA CYS A 434 26.15 -16.64 17.89
C CYS A 434 26.08 -16.57 19.42
N LYS A 435 26.19 -15.35 19.98
CA LYS A 435 26.13 -15.12 21.43
C LYS A 435 24.67 -15.21 21.89
N LYS A 436 24.41 -15.91 22.99
CA LYS A 436 23.12 -15.92 23.66
C LYS A 436 22.87 -14.58 24.37
N ILE A 437 21.65 -14.03 24.25
CA ILE A 437 21.14 -12.92 25.04
C ILE A 437 19.76 -13.32 25.60
N ASN A 438 19.52 -12.97 26.87
CA ASN A 438 18.26 -13.28 27.54
C ASN A 438 17.10 -12.48 26.93
N LYS A 439 15.90 -13.06 26.96
CA LYS A 439 14.65 -12.32 26.78
C LYS A 439 14.38 -11.47 28.02
N VAL A 440 13.51 -10.47 27.90
CA VAL A 440 13.11 -9.62 29.04
C VAL A 440 12.55 -10.48 30.17
N SER A 441 11.68 -11.45 29.87
CA SER A 441 11.09 -12.38 30.84
C SER A 441 12.07 -13.37 31.48
N SER A 442 13.30 -13.46 30.96
CA SER A 442 14.34 -14.39 31.48
C SER A 442 15.31 -13.71 32.46
N GLY A 443 15.07 -12.43 32.79
CA GLY A 443 15.91 -11.67 33.72
C GLY A 443 17.12 -10.99 33.11
N ALA A 444 17.67 -10.01 33.84
CA ALA A 444 18.83 -9.21 33.43
C ALA A 444 20.15 -10.01 33.51
N PRO A 445 21.15 -9.70 32.66
CA PRO A 445 21.08 -8.75 31.55
C PRO A 445 20.30 -9.33 30.38
N HIS A 446 19.34 -8.57 29.87
CA HIS A 446 18.49 -8.97 28.75
C HIS A 446 18.65 -8.03 27.54
N ILE A 447 17.93 -8.31 26.45
CA ILE A 447 18.11 -7.58 25.18
C ILE A 447 17.87 -6.08 25.28
N VAL A 448 16.95 -5.63 26.13
CA VAL A 448 16.68 -4.18 26.33
C VAL A 448 17.89 -3.50 26.96
N ASP A 449 18.58 -4.14 27.93
CA ASP A 449 19.80 -3.60 28.53
C ASP A 449 20.91 -3.45 27.50
N VAL A 450 21.03 -4.43 26.60
CA VAL A 450 22.04 -4.42 25.54
C VAL A 450 21.72 -3.35 24.49
N LEU A 451 20.45 -3.12 24.16
CA LEU A 451 20.01 -2.04 23.29
C LEU A 451 20.32 -0.67 23.90
N ASN A 452 19.97 -0.47 25.17
CA ASN A 452 20.22 0.77 25.88
C ASN A 452 21.72 1.09 26.02
N SER A 453 22.58 0.06 26.01
CA SER A 453 24.05 0.24 25.96
C SER A 453 24.58 0.58 24.55
N LYS A 454 23.72 0.76 23.54
CA LYS A 454 24.02 1.11 22.14
C LYS A 454 24.97 0.13 21.44
N LYS A 455 24.98 -1.15 21.87
CA LYS A 455 25.83 -2.19 21.29
C LYS A 455 25.19 -2.91 20.10
N ILE A 456 23.86 -2.86 19.97
CA ILE A 456 23.13 -3.48 18.87
C ILE A 456 23.03 -2.52 17.70
N ALA A 457 23.41 -2.98 16.51
CA ALA A 457 23.35 -2.21 15.28
C ALA A 457 22.12 -2.57 14.41
N LEU A 458 21.62 -3.81 14.48
CA LEU A 458 20.49 -4.31 13.70
C LEU A 458 19.68 -5.29 14.53
N VAL A 459 18.36 -5.21 14.44
CA VAL A 459 17.44 -6.15 15.10
C VAL A 459 16.58 -6.85 14.04
N ILE A 460 16.58 -8.18 14.07
CA ILE A 460 15.67 -9.01 13.29
C ILE A 460 14.85 -9.84 14.27
N ASN A 461 13.55 -9.53 14.34
CA ASN A 461 12.64 -10.19 15.26
C ASN A 461 11.30 -10.52 14.59
N THR A 462 11.14 -11.75 14.13
CA THR A 462 9.90 -12.22 13.49
C THR A 462 8.94 -12.87 14.48
N GLY A 463 9.23 -12.79 15.78
CA GLY A 463 8.45 -13.43 16.82
C GLY A 463 7.29 -12.60 17.32
N GLY A 464 6.07 -13.03 17.03
CA GLY A 464 4.87 -12.75 17.79
C GLY A 464 4.45 -14.03 18.51
N GLY A 465 4.54 -14.11 19.82
CA GLY A 465 4.26 -15.36 20.52
C GLY A 465 2.84 -15.42 21.06
N LYS A 466 2.25 -16.62 21.08
CA LYS A 466 0.88 -16.92 21.53
C LYS A 466 0.63 -16.76 23.05
N ARG A 467 1.62 -16.43 23.87
CA ARG A 467 1.48 -16.25 25.33
C ARG A 467 1.67 -14.79 25.72
N LYS A 468 0.87 -14.30 26.70
CA LYS A 468 0.93 -12.91 27.22
C LYS A 468 2.36 -12.40 27.49
N HIS A 469 3.22 -13.24 28.08
CA HIS A 469 4.64 -12.90 28.32
C HIS A 469 5.47 -12.72 27.04
N ARG A 470 5.17 -13.45 25.95
CA ARG A 470 5.90 -13.28 24.69
C ARG A 470 5.51 -12.00 23.96
N LEU A 471 4.25 -11.59 24.11
CA LEU A 471 3.77 -10.31 23.57
C LEU A 471 4.41 -9.13 24.31
N SER A 472 4.53 -9.21 25.64
CA SER A 472 5.18 -8.17 26.47
C SER A 472 6.67 -8.05 26.17
N ASP A 473 7.40 -9.17 26.04
CA ASP A 473 8.82 -9.19 25.67
C ASP A 473 9.08 -8.58 24.29
N ALA A 474 8.25 -8.97 23.30
CA ALA A 474 8.37 -8.44 21.96
C ALA A 474 8.05 -6.93 21.89
N ARG A 475 7.05 -6.47 22.67
CA ARG A 475 6.70 -5.04 22.75
C ARG A 475 7.81 -4.23 23.42
N ALA A 476 8.37 -4.72 24.52
CA ALA A 476 9.50 -4.09 25.20
C ALA A 476 10.73 -3.98 24.28
N LEU A 477 11.04 -5.05 23.54
CA LEU A 477 12.11 -5.06 22.55
C LEU A 477 11.89 -3.99 21.47
N ARG A 478 10.70 -3.95 20.86
CA ARG A 478 10.36 -3.00 19.78
C ARG A 478 10.44 -1.56 20.29
N ARG A 479 9.91 -1.28 21.48
CA ARG A 479 9.99 0.06 22.11
C ARG A 479 11.44 0.49 22.34
N ALA A 480 12.27 -0.40 22.91
CA ALA A 480 13.68 -0.11 23.12
C ALA A 480 14.44 0.11 21.81
N THR A 481 14.12 -0.64 20.77
CA THR A 481 14.71 -0.49 19.43
C THR A 481 14.37 0.87 18.82
N LEU A 482 13.11 1.30 18.93
CA LEU A 482 12.65 2.62 18.47
C LEU A 482 13.36 3.76 19.22
N ILE A 483 13.39 3.71 20.55
CA ILE A 483 14.05 4.74 21.39
C ILE A 483 15.53 4.87 21.03
N ASN A 484 16.19 3.75 20.78
CA ASN A 484 17.62 3.73 20.42
C ASN A 484 17.89 3.93 18.93
N LYS A 485 16.85 4.15 18.10
CA LYS A 485 16.92 4.35 16.65
C LYS A 485 17.71 3.24 15.94
N VAL A 486 17.52 1.99 16.35
CA VAL A 486 18.14 0.83 15.74
C VAL A 486 17.23 0.29 14.63
N PRO A 487 17.73 0.03 13.41
CA PRO A 487 16.95 -0.60 12.35
C PRO A 487 16.37 -1.94 12.80
N TYR A 488 15.09 -2.15 12.46
CA TYR A 488 14.30 -3.26 12.97
C TYR A 488 13.50 -3.95 11.86
N CYS A 489 13.70 -5.25 11.70
CA CYS A 489 12.96 -6.07 10.73
C CYS A 489 11.96 -6.98 11.49
N THR A 490 10.69 -6.93 11.10
CA THR A 490 9.61 -7.72 11.71
C THR A 490 9.32 -9.03 10.97
N ASN A 491 9.84 -9.18 9.75
CA ASN A 491 9.67 -10.37 8.91
C ASN A 491 10.97 -10.71 8.17
N MET A 492 11.02 -11.90 7.57
CA MET A 492 12.22 -12.38 6.89
C MET A 492 12.46 -11.66 5.56
N SER A 493 11.42 -11.31 4.83
CA SER A 493 11.53 -10.62 3.53
C SER A 493 12.22 -9.26 3.68
N THR A 494 11.77 -8.46 4.66
CA THR A 494 12.42 -7.18 5.02
C THR A 494 13.86 -7.40 5.48
N ALA A 495 14.13 -8.47 6.24
CA ALA A 495 15.49 -8.78 6.69
C ALA A 495 16.42 -9.09 5.51
N TYR A 496 15.96 -9.80 4.48
CA TYR A 496 16.73 -10.04 3.26
C TYR A 496 16.93 -8.76 2.43
N ALA A 497 15.90 -7.93 2.30
CA ALA A 497 16.03 -6.62 1.63
C ALA A 497 17.05 -5.71 2.33
N CYS A 498 17.04 -5.67 3.67
CA CYS A 498 18.06 -4.98 4.46
C CYS A 498 19.47 -5.55 4.22
N LEU A 499 19.59 -6.87 4.11
CA LEU A 499 20.86 -7.52 3.83
C LEU A 499 21.41 -7.12 2.46
N ASP A 500 20.58 -7.12 1.42
CA ASP A 500 20.96 -6.70 0.06
C ASP A 500 21.38 -5.23 0.05
N ALA A 501 20.67 -4.38 0.79
CA ALA A 501 21.02 -2.97 0.96
C ALA A 501 22.39 -2.79 1.67
N ILE A 502 22.62 -3.51 2.76
CA ILE A 502 23.89 -3.48 3.49
C ILE A 502 25.04 -3.94 2.58
N GLN A 503 24.83 -5.00 1.80
CA GLN A 503 25.81 -5.50 0.84
C GLN A 503 26.13 -4.45 -0.23
N SER A 504 25.10 -3.78 -0.76
CA SER A 504 25.29 -2.72 -1.76
C SER A 504 26.01 -1.52 -1.17
N LEU A 505 25.64 -1.05 0.03
CA LEU A 505 26.33 0.04 0.73
C LEU A 505 27.81 -0.24 1.01
N LYS A 506 28.19 -1.49 1.24
CA LYS A 506 29.61 -1.88 1.45
C LYS A 506 30.41 -1.94 0.16
N ASN A 507 29.77 -2.37 -0.92
CA ASN A 507 30.48 -2.70 -2.18
C ASN A 507 30.41 -1.58 -3.21
N LYS A 508 29.50 -0.63 -3.07
CA LYS A 508 29.24 0.43 -4.05
C LYS A 508 29.28 1.80 -3.39
N LYS A 509 29.72 2.80 -4.12
CA LYS A 509 29.58 4.21 -3.73
C LYS A 509 28.17 4.69 -4.02
N LEU A 510 27.60 5.49 -3.11
CA LEU A 510 26.37 6.23 -3.36
C LEU A 510 26.56 7.16 -4.55
N LYS A 511 25.67 7.03 -5.54
CA LYS A 511 25.63 7.91 -6.72
C LYS A 511 24.33 8.68 -6.72
N VAL A 512 24.37 9.90 -7.20
CA VAL A 512 23.22 10.75 -7.44
C VAL A 512 22.91 10.79 -8.93
N LYS A 513 21.62 10.83 -9.28
CA LYS A 513 21.14 10.93 -10.64
C LYS A 513 19.80 11.66 -10.62
N SER A 514 19.58 12.57 -11.56
CA SER A 514 18.26 13.19 -11.72
C SER A 514 17.26 12.19 -12.35
N LEU A 515 15.97 12.38 -12.08
CA LEU A 515 14.92 11.57 -12.75
C LEU A 515 14.91 11.78 -14.27
N GLN A 516 15.30 12.95 -14.72
CA GLN A 516 15.35 13.32 -16.14
C GLN A 516 16.48 12.62 -16.92
N GLU A 517 17.46 12.04 -16.22
CA GLU A 517 18.57 11.27 -16.82
C GLU A 517 18.25 9.76 -16.97
N ASN A 518 17.00 9.37 -16.76
CA ASN A 518 16.57 7.96 -16.84
C ASN A 518 15.87 7.62 -18.15
#